data_38154ab5e95f0431ab64b235218933de
#
_entry.id   38154ab5e95f0431ab64b235218933de
#
_cell.length_a   1.000
_cell.length_b   1.000
_cell.length_c   1.000
_cell.angle_alpha   90.00
_cell.angle_beta   90.00
_cell.angle_gamma   90.00
#
_symmetry.space_group_name_H-M   'P 1'
#
loop_
_entity.id
_entity.type
_entity.pdbx_description
1 polymer ?
#
loop_
_entity_poly.entity_id
_entity_poly.type
_entity_poly.pdbx_seq_one_letter_code
_entity_poly.pdbx_strand_id
1 'polypeptide(L)'
;MLFRSVKKMYPDYTVVAYINTTSELKTICDVCVTSSSAVQIVKNIENKNILFIPDCNLGKWVADQVPEKNIKLLQGGCPTHVRMSKRDVEKAQKAHPDALLLVHPECLPEVSELADYRGSTTGIMDYAKKSDAKEFIIGTENSIVQHLQFACPDKQFYPLSRDCVCHNMKLTTLGDVYQCVKGTGGEEIKLDEEVRIKAKRCIDTM
;
A
#
# COMPACT_ATOMS: atom_id res chain seq x y z
N MET A 1 17.61 0.81 -15.33
CA MET A 1 18.60 1.89 -15.45
C MET A 1 18.27 3.12 -14.59
N LEU A 2 17.05 3.63 -14.61
CA LEU A 2 16.65 4.87 -13.93
C LEU A 2 16.96 4.89 -12.41
N PHE A 3 16.62 3.85 -11.68
CA PHE A 3 16.77 3.82 -10.21
C PHE A 3 18.23 3.73 -9.71
N ARG A 4 19.13 3.04 -10.42
CA ARG A 4 20.57 3.05 -10.08
C ARG A 4 21.17 4.45 -10.24
N SER A 5 20.69 5.22 -11.22
CA SER A 5 21.07 6.62 -11.40
C SER A 5 20.55 7.49 -10.25
N VAL A 6 19.33 7.22 -9.77
CA VAL A 6 18.73 7.97 -8.65
C VAL A 6 19.53 7.79 -7.35
N LYS A 7 19.99 6.58 -7.00
CA LYS A 7 20.85 6.39 -5.81
C LYS A 7 22.19 7.13 -5.92
N LYS A 8 22.74 7.25 -7.15
CA LYS A 8 23.93 8.08 -7.40
C LYS A 8 23.68 9.57 -7.27
N MET A 9 22.47 10.03 -7.60
CA MET A 9 22.07 11.44 -7.46
C MET A 9 21.79 11.83 -6.00
N TYR A 10 21.47 10.87 -5.16
CA TYR A 10 21.13 11.06 -3.74
C TYR A 10 21.98 10.14 -2.85
N PRO A 11 23.33 10.29 -2.83
CA PRO A 11 24.22 9.38 -2.11
C PRO A 11 24.00 9.40 -0.59
N ASP A 12 23.56 10.54 -0.05
CA ASP A 12 23.36 10.76 1.39
C ASP A 12 21.94 10.39 1.87
N TYR A 13 21.11 9.79 0.97
CA TYR A 13 19.74 9.40 1.30
C TYR A 13 19.66 7.91 1.58
N THR A 14 18.92 7.55 2.64
CA THR A 14 18.47 6.18 2.85
C THR A 14 17.29 5.87 1.93
N VAL A 15 17.41 4.83 1.12
CA VAL A 15 16.39 4.42 0.16
C VAL A 15 15.41 3.48 0.84
N VAL A 16 14.20 3.99 1.06
CA VAL A 16 13.07 3.23 1.62
C VAL A 16 12.17 2.78 0.48
N ALA A 17 11.96 1.48 0.36
CA ALA A 17 11.13 0.92 -0.70
C ALA A 17 9.83 0.32 -0.18
N TYR A 18 8.70 0.72 -0.74
CA TYR A 18 7.46 -0.01 -0.55
C TYR A 18 7.63 -1.44 -1.08
N ILE A 19 7.22 -2.43 -0.29
CA ILE A 19 7.45 -3.86 -0.59
C ILE A 19 6.88 -4.29 -1.95
N ASN A 20 5.82 -3.63 -2.42
CA ASN A 20 5.19 -3.87 -3.72
C ASN A 20 6.05 -3.29 -4.86
N THR A 21 7.23 -3.86 -5.06
CA THR A 21 8.17 -3.50 -6.11
C THR A 21 8.97 -4.71 -6.58
N THR A 22 9.73 -4.57 -7.67
CA THR A 22 10.48 -5.70 -8.25
C THR A 22 11.71 -6.10 -7.41
N SER A 23 12.16 -7.33 -7.60
CA SER A 23 13.39 -7.83 -6.96
C SER A 23 14.61 -7.01 -7.36
N GLU A 24 14.69 -6.59 -8.62
CA GLU A 24 15.78 -5.75 -9.14
C GLU A 24 15.83 -4.39 -8.46
N LEU A 25 14.66 -3.77 -8.21
CA LEU A 25 14.62 -2.50 -7.50
C LEU A 25 15.08 -2.68 -6.05
N LYS A 26 14.67 -3.76 -5.40
CA LYS A 26 15.10 -4.09 -4.04
C LYS A 26 16.62 -4.23 -3.89
N THR A 27 17.35 -4.57 -4.95
CA THR A 27 18.83 -4.68 -4.88
C THR A 27 19.56 -3.38 -4.54
N ILE A 28 18.92 -2.24 -4.74
CA ILE A 28 19.48 -0.91 -4.48
C ILE A 28 18.84 -0.20 -3.29
N CYS A 29 17.87 -0.84 -2.64
CA CYS A 29 17.16 -0.28 -1.49
C CYS A 29 17.88 -0.65 -0.20
N ASP A 30 17.76 0.21 0.81
CA ASP A 30 18.38 0.02 2.12
C ASP A 30 17.41 -0.69 3.07
N VAL A 31 16.10 -0.37 2.97
CA VAL A 31 15.03 -1.00 3.76
C VAL A 31 13.72 -1.08 2.97
N CYS A 32 12.96 -2.16 3.17
CA CYS A 32 11.59 -2.27 2.70
C CYS A 32 10.58 -1.89 3.78
N VAL A 33 9.39 -1.49 3.35
CA VAL A 33 8.26 -1.18 4.23
C VAL A 33 6.96 -1.67 3.63
N THR A 34 5.98 -1.96 4.48
CA THR A 34 4.56 -2.08 4.08
C THR A 34 3.82 -0.79 4.42
N SER A 35 2.60 -0.62 3.94
CA SER A 35 1.75 0.51 4.34
C SER A 35 1.48 0.54 5.84
N SER A 36 1.52 -0.61 6.54
CA SER A 36 1.33 -0.70 7.98
C SER A 36 2.58 -0.38 8.80
N SER A 37 3.77 -0.63 8.26
CA SER A 37 5.05 -0.47 8.98
C SER A 37 5.82 0.81 8.59
N ALA A 38 5.43 1.47 7.48
CA ALA A 38 6.21 2.53 6.86
C ALA A 38 6.53 3.69 7.81
N VAL A 39 5.53 4.21 8.52
CA VAL A 39 5.70 5.33 9.45
C VAL A 39 6.67 4.96 10.56
N GLN A 40 6.47 3.81 11.20
CA GLN A 40 7.31 3.37 12.32
C GLN A 40 8.75 3.11 11.89
N ILE A 41 8.96 2.45 10.75
CA ILE A 41 10.30 2.16 10.23
C ILE A 41 11.00 3.48 9.86
N VAL A 42 10.35 4.35 9.09
CA VAL A 42 10.96 5.63 8.68
C VAL A 42 11.30 6.51 9.88
N LYS A 43 10.46 6.53 10.91
CA LYS A 43 10.73 7.25 12.16
C LYS A 43 12.00 6.77 12.85
N ASN A 44 12.26 5.45 12.83
CA ASN A 44 13.40 4.82 13.51
C ASN A 44 14.71 4.86 12.71
N ILE A 45 14.68 5.19 11.40
CA ILE A 45 15.91 5.37 10.62
C ILE A 45 16.69 6.56 11.17
N GLU A 46 17.96 6.39 11.49
CA GLU A 46 18.81 7.48 12.02
C GLU A 46 18.98 8.63 11.01
N ASN A 47 19.19 8.28 9.73
CA ASN A 47 19.33 9.28 8.67
C ASN A 47 18.06 10.12 8.53
N LYS A 48 18.24 11.44 8.50
CA LYS A 48 17.12 12.37 8.25
C LYS A 48 16.70 12.43 6.80
N ASN A 49 17.61 12.12 5.87
CA ASN A 49 17.34 12.16 4.44
C ASN A 49 16.83 10.81 3.95
N ILE A 50 15.60 10.76 3.52
CA ILE A 50 14.91 9.56 3.05
C ILE A 50 14.50 9.73 1.59
N LEU A 51 14.83 8.76 0.76
CA LEU A 51 14.29 8.63 -0.59
C LEU A 51 13.22 7.54 -0.57
N PHE A 52 11.96 7.92 -0.63
CA PHE A 52 10.83 6.98 -0.61
C PHE A 52 10.38 6.61 -2.02
N ILE A 53 10.31 5.32 -2.30
CA ILE A 53 9.97 4.76 -3.63
C ILE A 53 9.07 3.53 -3.49
N PRO A 54 8.35 3.09 -4.55
CA PRO A 54 8.04 3.81 -5.78
C PRO A 54 6.71 4.60 -5.70
N ASP A 55 5.95 4.51 -4.60
CA ASP A 55 4.63 5.12 -4.46
C ASP A 55 4.72 6.49 -3.77
N CYS A 56 4.46 7.57 -4.52
CA CYS A 56 4.56 8.92 -4.01
C CYS A 56 3.40 9.30 -3.07
N ASN A 57 2.22 8.70 -3.23
CA ASN A 57 1.06 8.99 -2.36
C ASN A 57 1.29 8.40 -0.97
N LEU A 58 1.69 7.11 -0.91
CA LEU A 58 2.10 6.48 0.34
C LEU A 58 3.27 7.24 0.99
N GLY A 59 4.28 7.61 0.20
CA GLY A 59 5.43 8.37 0.68
C GLY A 59 5.05 9.75 1.21
N LYS A 60 4.10 10.44 0.58
CA LYS A 60 3.57 11.72 1.07
C LYS A 60 2.86 11.54 2.41
N TRP A 61 2.01 10.52 2.53
CA TRP A 61 1.35 10.22 3.80
C TRP A 61 2.36 9.91 4.92
N VAL A 62 3.43 9.17 4.62
CA VAL A 62 4.52 8.93 5.58
C VAL A 62 5.21 10.25 5.96
N ALA A 63 5.52 11.10 4.98
CA ALA A 63 6.15 12.41 5.23
C ALA A 63 5.32 13.29 6.17
N ASP A 64 4.01 13.27 6.02
CA ASP A 64 3.10 14.04 6.90
C ASP A 64 3.10 13.50 8.36
N GLN A 65 3.42 12.23 8.58
CA GLN A 65 3.49 11.60 9.90
C GLN A 65 4.87 11.74 10.57
N VAL A 66 5.92 12.04 9.81
CA VAL A 66 7.30 12.16 10.30
C VAL A 66 7.95 13.46 9.79
N PRO A 67 7.43 14.62 10.19
CA PRO A 67 7.86 15.93 9.66
C PRO A 67 9.32 16.27 9.97
N GLU A 68 9.94 15.57 10.92
CA GLU A 68 11.36 15.70 11.26
C GLU A 68 12.31 15.09 10.22
N LYS A 69 11.78 14.29 9.26
CA LYS A 69 12.53 13.68 8.17
C LYS A 69 12.43 14.51 6.88
N ASN A 70 13.52 14.59 6.16
CA ASN A 70 13.56 15.16 4.81
C ASN A 70 13.25 14.04 3.80
N ILE A 71 11.97 13.86 3.48
CA ILE A 71 11.54 12.78 2.59
C ILE A 71 11.39 13.30 1.16
N LYS A 72 12.19 12.73 0.27
CA LYS A 72 12.09 12.94 -1.17
C LYS A 72 11.28 11.83 -1.81
N LEU A 73 10.34 12.21 -2.66
CA LEU A 73 9.44 11.30 -3.36
C LEU A 73 9.81 11.23 -4.85
N LEU A 74 9.72 10.05 -5.43
CA LEU A 74 9.75 9.91 -6.88
C LEU A 74 8.33 9.72 -7.40
N GLN A 75 8.08 10.22 -8.63
CA GLN A 75 6.80 10.05 -9.28
C GLN A 75 6.52 8.56 -9.54
N GLY A 76 5.39 8.10 -9.05
CA GLY A 76 4.90 6.74 -9.15
C GLY A 76 3.74 6.53 -8.20
N GLY A 77 2.92 5.51 -8.44
CA GLY A 77 1.76 5.21 -7.60
C GLY A 77 1.07 3.92 -8.02
N CYS A 78 0.20 3.44 -7.18
CA CYS A 78 -0.59 2.25 -7.45
C CYS A 78 -1.67 2.53 -8.52
N PRO A 79 -1.63 1.86 -9.70
CA PRO A 79 -2.59 2.11 -10.77
C PRO A 79 -4.04 1.77 -10.38
N THR A 80 -4.24 0.99 -9.32
CA THR A 80 -5.55 0.65 -8.79
C THR A 80 -6.11 1.79 -7.93
N HIS A 81 -5.32 2.30 -6.98
CA HIS A 81 -5.77 3.35 -6.05
C HIS A 81 -5.92 4.72 -6.71
N VAL A 82 -5.07 5.05 -7.69
CA VAL A 82 -5.17 6.34 -8.41
C VAL A 82 -6.38 6.46 -9.34
N ARG A 83 -7.15 5.39 -9.53
CA ARG A 83 -8.42 5.44 -10.28
C ARG A 83 -9.57 6.06 -9.50
N MET A 84 -9.48 6.04 -8.17
CA MET A 84 -10.49 6.67 -7.33
C MET A 84 -10.31 8.19 -7.36
N SER A 85 -11.42 8.91 -7.50
CA SER A 85 -11.46 10.37 -7.65
C SER A 85 -12.32 11.02 -6.57
N LYS A 86 -12.16 12.33 -6.38
CA LYS A 86 -13.05 13.14 -5.55
C LYS A 86 -14.52 12.98 -5.93
N ARG A 87 -14.82 12.83 -7.24
CA ARG A 87 -16.19 12.61 -7.73
C ARG A 87 -16.76 11.28 -7.20
N ASP A 88 -15.95 10.24 -7.09
CA ASP A 88 -16.37 8.97 -6.50
C ASP A 88 -16.71 9.14 -5.03
N VAL A 89 -15.92 9.92 -4.29
CA VAL A 89 -16.21 10.28 -2.89
C VAL A 89 -17.54 10.99 -2.76
N GLU A 90 -17.76 12.07 -3.52
CA GLU A 90 -19.00 12.85 -3.48
C GLU A 90 -20.24 11.99 -3.82
N LYS A 91 -20.10 11.10 -4.80
CA LYS A 91 -21.16 10.16 -5.18
C LYS A 91 -21.46 9.14 -4.08
N ALA A 92 -20.42 8.57 -3.46
CA ALA A 92 -20.55 7.56 -2.41
C ALA A 92 -21.15 8.18 -1.14
N GLN A 93 -20.66 9.36 -0.71
CA GLN A 93 -21.19 10.08 0.45
C GLN A 93 -22.63 10.53 0.26
N LYS A 94 -23.02 10.91 -0.97
CA LYS A 94 -24.41 11.23 -1.28
C LYS A 94 -25.33 10.01 -1.20
N ALA A 95 -24.82 8.83 -1.56
CA ALA A 95 -25.58 7.57 -1.49
C ALA A 95 -25.64 7.00 -0.05
N HIS A 96 -24.63 7.27 0.77
CA HIS A 96 -24.46 6.76 2.12
C HIS A 96 -24.00 7.89 3.06
N PRO A 97 -24.90 8.83 3.41
CA PRO A 97 -24.52 10.07 4.10
C PRO A 97 -24.02 9.87 5.54
N ASP A 98 -24.39 8.75 6.17
CA ASP A 98 -23.98 8.41 7.55
C ASP A 98 -22.71 7.52 7.60
N ALA A 99 -22.20 7.11 6.43
CA ALA A 99 -21.06 6.20 6.35
C ALA A 99 -19.73 6.96 6.47
N LEU A 100 -18.84 6.43 7.32
CA LEU A 100 -17.46 6.93 7.42
C LEU A 100 -16.62 6.49 6.23
N LEU A 101 -15.83 7.41 5.68
CA LEU A 101 -14.92 7.15 4.58
C LEU A 101 -13.54 6.71 5.08
N LEU A 102 -13.17 5.45 4.82
CA LEU A 102 -11.88 4.90 5.19
C LEU A 102 -11.06 4.63 3.92
N VAL A 103 -9.86 5.22 3.80
CA VAL A 103 -9.06 5.11 2.57
C VAL A 103 -7.64 4.63 2.81
N HIS A 104 -7.08 3.97 1.81
CA HIS A 104 -5.68 3.60 1.77
C HIS A 104 -4.80 4.79 1.38
N PRO A 105 -3.61 4.97 1.98
CA PRO A 105 -2.73 6.11 1.68
C PRO A 105 -2.14 6.14 0.26
N GLU A 106 -2.28 5.07 -0.54
CA GLU A 106 -1.95 5.07 -1.96
C GLU A 106 -2.99 5.81 -2.82
N CYS A 107 -4.15 6.20 -2.27
CA CYS A 107 -5.12 7.05 -2.96
C CYS A 107 -4.55 8.44 -3.22
N LEU A 108 -5.06 9.08 -4.27
CA LEU A 108 -4.71 10.47 -4.57
C LEU A 108 -5.03 11.40 -3.38
N PRO A 109 -4.27 12.49 -3.18
CA PRO A 109 -4.51 13.44 -2.11
C PRO A 109 -5.96 13.95 -2.06
N GLU A 110 -6.56 14.25 -3.22
CA GLU A 110 -7.94 14.72 -3.34
C GLU A 110 -9.01 13.74 -2.79
N VAL A 111 -8.66 12.46 -2.68
CA VAL A 111 -9.50 11.41 -2.07
C VAL A 111 -9.14 11.24 -0.61
N SER A 112 -7.85 11.13 -0.32
CA SER A 112 -7.36 10.81 1.02
C SER A 112 -7.53 11.95 2.04
N GLU A 113 -7.60 13.20 1.57
CA GLU A 113 -7.86 14.38 2.41
C GLU A 113 -9.33 14.48 2.86
N LEU A 114 -10.24 13.82 2.14
CA LEU A 114 -11.67 13.78 2.48
C LEU A 114 -12.03 12.62 3.42
N ALA A 115 -11.07 11.75 3.75
CA ALA A 115 -11.32 10.57 4.54
C ALA A 115 -11.43 10.85 6.04
N ASP A 116 -12.36 10.16 6.71
CA ASP A 116 -12.47 10.12 8.18
C ASP A 116 -11.31 9.31 8.78
N TYR A 117 -10.81 8.32 8.04
CA TYR A 117 -9.62 7.55 8.43
C TYR A 117 -8.76 7.23 7.20
N ARG A 118 -7.45 7.41 7.35
CA ARG A 118 -6.43 7.08 6.36
C ARG A 118 -5.40 6.15 6.97
N GLY A 119 -5.27 4.95 6.41
CA GLY A 119 -4.35 3.95 6.94
C GLY A 119 -4.21 2.72 6.06
N SER A 120 -3.32 1.82 6.47
CA SER A 120 -3.12 0.54 5.79
C SER A 120 -4.40 -0.29 5.75
N THR A 121 -4.42 -1.33 4.90
CA THR A 121 -5.52 -2.30 4.83
C THR A 121 -5.86 -2.88 6.22
N THR A 122 -4.84 -3.30 6.99
CA THR A 122 -5.02 -3.77 8.36
C THR A 122 -5.59 -2.66 9.26
N GLY A 123 -5.07 -1.43 9.13
CA GLY A 123 -5.56 -0.27 9.89
C GLY A 123 -7.03 0.04 9.59
N ILE A 124 -7.45 -0.01 8.32
CA ILE A 124 -8.86 0.15 7.91
C ILE A 124 -9.73 -0.92 8.56
N MET A 125 -9.29 -2.19 8.51
CA MET A 125 -10.03 -3.30 9.12
C MET A 125 -10.15 -3.14 10.63
N ASP A 126 -9.08 -2.74 11.31
CA ASP A 126 -9.07 -2.54 12.77
C ASP A 126 -9.93 -1.35 13.19
N TYR A 127 -9.86 -0.25 12.42
CA TYR A 127 -10.70 0.91 12.65
C TYR A 127 -12.20 0.55 12.52
N ALA A 128 -12.57 -0.12 11.44
CA ALA A 128 -13.95 -0.54 11.20
C ALA A 128 -14.48 -1.50 12.28
N LYS A 129 -13.64 -2.42 12.78
CA LYS A 129 -14.00 -3.34 13.87
C LYS A 129 -14.25 -2.62 15.20
N LYS A 130 -13.38 -1.63 15.53
CA LYS A 130 -13.41 -0.93 16.83
C LYS A 130 -14.39 0.24 16.86
N SER A 131 -14.75 0.81 15.72
CA SER A 131 -15.68 1.94 15.61
C SER A 131 -17.11 1.55 15.97
N ASP A 132 -17.85 2.45 16.61
CA ASP A 132 -19.28 2.30 16.88
C ASP A 132 -20.15 2.58 15.64
N ALA A 133 -19.58 3.19 14.59
CA ALA A 133 -20.27 3.44 13.34
C ALA A 133 -20.72 2.13 12.69
N LYS A 134 -21.86 2.20 11.99
CA LYS A 134 -22.51 1.04 11.36
C LYS A 134 -22.29 0.97 9.86
N GLU A 135 -21.89 2.07 9.22
CA GLU A 135 -21.72 2.15 7.79
C GLU A 135 -20.37 2.73 7.42
N PHE A 136 -19.74 2.16 6.42
CA PHE A 136 -18.40 2.55 5.96
C PHE A 136 -18.28 2.53 4.45
N ILE A 137 -17.69 3.58 3.88
CA ILE A 137 -17.22 3.63 2.49
C ILE A 137 -15.74 3.27 2.49
N ILE A 138 -15.36 2.29 1.69
CA ILE A 138 -14.01 1.72 1.69
C ILE A 138 -13.27 2.12 0.42
N GLY A 139 -12.25 2.97 0.57
CA GLY A 139 -11.38 3.47 -0.50
C GLY A 139 -10.07 2.68 -0.59
N THR A 140 -10.16 1.40 -0.91
CA THR A 140 -9.04 0.53 -1.27
C THR A 140 -9.52 -0.58 -2.21
N GLU A 141 -8.66 -1.56 -2.52
CA GLU A 141 -9.01 -2.70 -3.39
C GLU A 141 -10.23 -3.45 -2.84
N ASN A 142 -11.20 -3.72 -3.71
CA ASN A 142 -12.56 -4.12 -3.36
C ASN A 142 -12.68 -5.44 -2.58
N SER A 143 -11.66 -6.33 -2.60
CA SER A 143 -11.69 -7.57 -1.80
C SER A 143 -11.84 -7.29 -0.29
N ILE A 144 -11.36 -6.13 0.17
CA ILE A 144 -11.45 -5.74 1.59
C ILE A 144 -12.88 -5.55 2.05
N VAL A 145 -13.76 -5.06 1.18
CA VAL A 145 -15.20 -4.93 1.48
C VAL A 145 -15.80 -6.27 1.86
N GLN A 146 -15.50 -7.32 1.10
CA GLN A 146 -15.98 -8.68 1.39
C GLN A 146 -15.41 -9.22 2.71
N HIS A 147 -14.11 -9.03 2.96
CA HIS A 147 -13.48 -9.43 4.22
C HIS A 147 -14.09 -8.72 5.42
N LEU A 148 -14.36 -7.42 5.31
CA LEU A 148 -15.00 -6.63 6.36
C LEU A 148 -16.44 -7.07 6.61
N GLN A 149 -17.22 -7.30 5.54
CA GLN A 149 -18.60 -7.77 5.65
C GLN A 149 -18.69 -9.12 6.36
N PHE A 150 -17.73 -10.02 6.07
CA PHE A 150 -17.64 -11.31 6.75
C PHE A 150 -17.23 -11.17 8.22
N ALA A 151 -16.26 -10.30 8.51
CA ALA A 151 -15.71 -10.11 9.85
C ALA A 151 -16.64 -9.31 10.79
N CYS A 152 -17.50 -8.46 10.22
CA CYS A 152 -18.41 -7.57 10.95
C CYS A 152 -19.82 -7.63 10.32
N PRO A 153 -20.57 -8.72 10.53
CA PRO A 153 -21.87 -8.94 9.87
C PRO A 153 -22.96 -7.95 10.32
N ASP A 154 -22.74 -7.25 11.43
CA ASP A 154 -23.64 -6.23 12.01
C ASP A 154 -23.40 -4.83 11.43
N LYS A 155 -22.45 -4.68 10.47
CA LYS A 155 -22.07 -3.42 9.82
C LYS A 155 -22.23 -3.51 8.32
N GLN A 156 -22.29 -2.35 7.64
CA GLN A 156 -22.42 -2.25 6.19
C GLN A 156 -21.15 -1.63 5.60
N PHE A 157 -20.68 -2.20 4.49
CA PHE A 157 -19.47 -1.77 3.82
C PHE A 157 -19.73 -1.55 2.34
N TYR A 158 -19.40 -0.37 1.85
CA TYR A 158 -19.61 0.05 0.48
C TYR A 158 -18.26 0.33 -0.20
N PRO A 159 -17.98 -0.21 -1.39
CA PRO A 159 -16.78 0.16 -2.11
C PRO A 159 -16.88 1.62 -2.59
N LEU A 160 -15.83 2.41 -2.41
CA LEU A 160 -15.74 3.77 -2.92
C LEU A 160 -15.91 3.81 -4.45
N SER A 161 -15.27 2.87 -5.14
CA SER A 161 -15.41 2.68 -6.58
C SER A 161 -15.47 1.19 -6.92
N ARG A 162 -16.40 0.80 -7.79
CA ARG A 162 -16.50 -0.59 -8.29
C ARG A 162 -15.29 -0.99 -9.15
N ASP A 163 -14.59 -0.01 -9.72
CA ASP A 163 -13.44 -0.21 -10.59
C ASP A 163 -12.11 -0.37 -9.82
N CYS A 164 -12.15 -0.28 -8.47
CA CYS A 164 -10.98 -0.48 -7.63
C CYS A 164 -10.65 -1.98 -7.46
N VAL A 165 -10.33 -2.62 -8.58
CA VAL A 165 -9.95 -4.03 -8.67
C VAL A 165 -8.50 -4.12 -9.14
N CYS A 166 -7.66 -4.77 -8.36
CA CYS A 166 -6.27 -5.04 -8.73
C CYS A 166 -6.18 -6.36 -9.52
N HIS A 167 -5.97 -6.26 -10.82
CA HIS A 167 -5.83 -7.45 -11.67
C HIS A 167 -4.66 -8.33 -11.23
N ASN A 168 -3.54 -7.74 -10.80
CA ASN A 168 -2.38 -8.50 -10.34
C ASN A 168 -2.69 -9.35 -9.09
N MET A 169 -3.52 -8.83 -8.17
CA MET A 169 -3.96 -9.60 -6.99
C MET A 169 -4.92 -10.75 -7.35
N LYS A 170 -5.50 -10.74 -8.55
CA LYS A 170 -6.43 -11.77 -9.02
C LYS A 170 -5.76 -12.82 -9.94
N LEU A 171 -4.46 -12.69 -10.24
CA LEU A 171 -3.74 -13.64 -11.09
C LEU A 171 -3.59 -15.00 -10.41
N THR A 172 -3.27 -15.02 -9.11
CA THR A 172 -3.17 -16.27 -8.35
C THR A 172 -4.52 -16.60 -7.72
N THR A 173 -5.10 -17.71 -8.10
CA THR A 173 -6.37 -18.18 -7.59
C THR A 173 -6.19 -19.18 -6.44
N LEU A 174 -7.27 -19.48 -5.69
CA LEU A 174 -7.26 -20.53 -4.68
C LEU A 174 -6.94 -21.90 -5.29
N GLY A 175 -7.38 -22.15 -6.54
CA GLY A 175 -7.05 -23.35 -7.30
C GLY A 175 -5.55 -23.48 -7.55
N ASP A 176 -4.87 -22.39 -7.93
CA ASP A 176 -3.42 -22.37 -8.15
C ASP A 176 -2.66 -22.66 -6.84
N VAL A 177 -3.09 -22.04 -5.73
CA VAL A 177 -2.51 -22.31 -4.40
C VAL A 177 -2.68 -23.78 -4.02
N TYR A 178 -3.88 -24.35 -4.23
CA TYR A 178 -4.16 -25.75 -3.94
C TYR A 178 -3.26 -26.71 -4.76
N GLN A 179 -3.13 -26.47 -6.07
CA GLN A 179 -2.27 -27.27 -6.94
C GLN A 179 -0.79 -27.17 -6.55
N CYS A 180 -0.34 -25.96 -6.22
CA CYS A 180 1.04 -25.71 -5.78
C CYS A 180 1.34 -26.46 -4.47
N VAL A 181 0.45 -26.39 -3.48
CA VAL A 181 0.61 -27.10 -2.19
C VAL A 181 0.62 -28.63 -2.38
N LYS A 182 -0.16 -29.15 -3.34
CA LYS A 182 -0.14 -30.57 -3.70
C LYS A 182 1.11 -31.01 -4.48
N GLY A 183 1.92 -30.07 -4.97
CA GLY A 183 3.05 -30.38 -5.84
C GLY A 183 2.64 -30.82 -7.25
N THR A 184 1.40 -30.50 -7.68
CA THR A 184 0.83 -30.89 -8.99
C THR A 184 0.70 -29.70 -9.95
N GLY A 185 1.08 -28.52 -9.54
CA GLY A 185 1.04 -27.29 -10.34
C GLY A 185 1.88 -26.19 -9.71
N GLY A 186 1.88 -25.05 -10.37
CA GLY A 186 2.70 -23.91 -10.01
C GLY A 186 3.94 -23.80 -10.88
N GLU A 187 4.56 -22.65 -10.87
CA GLU A 187 5.81 -22.34 -11.56
C GLU A 187 6.90 -22.03 -10.54
N GLU A 188 8.06 -22.69 -10.67
CA GLU A 188 9.20 -22.38 -9.81
C GLU A 188 9.78 -21.01 -10.15
N ILE A 189 9.73 -20.08 -9.19
CA ILE A 189 10.32 -18.76 -9.35
C ILE A 189 11.84 -18.87 -9.18
N LYS A 190 12.59 -18.60 -10.26
CA LYS A 190 14.06 -18.59 -10.26
C LYS A 190 14.55 -17.14 -10.37
N LEU A 191 15.35 -16.73 -9.42
CA LEU A 191 16.04 -15.46 -9.42
C LEU A 191 17.54 -15.71 -9.57
N ASP A 192 18.24 -14.79 -10.24
CA ASP A 192 19.68 -14.72 -10.16
C ASP A 192 20.11 -14.62 -8.69
N GLU A 193 21.10 -15.41 -8.29
CA GLU A 193 21.49 -15.53 -6.88
C GLU A 193 21.99 -14.19 -6.30
N GLU A 194 22.70 -13.39 -7.10
CA GLU A 194 23.15 -12.06 -6.67
C GLU A 194 21.98 -11.13 -6.44
N VAL A 195 20.97 -11.17 -7.33
CA VAL A 195 19.72 -10.40 -7.18
C VAL A 195 18.96 -10.85 -5.93
N ARG A 196 18.83 -12.16 -5.72
CA ARG A 196 18.15 -12.73 -4.55
C ARG A 196 18.77 -12.27 -3.23
N ILE A 197 20.11 -12.39 -3.12
CA ILE A 197 20.83 -12.00 -1.90
C ILE A 197 20.70 -10.50 -1.64
N LYS A 198 20.91 -9.66 -2.68
CA LYS A 198 20.84 -8.21 -2.54
C LYS A 198 19.42 -7.73 -2.19
N ALA A 199 18.40 -8.30 -2.85
CA ALA A 199 17.01 -7.93 -2.59
C ALA A 199 16.55 -8.38 -1.20
N LYS A 200 16.99 -9.56 -0.74
CA LYS A 200 16.67 -10.06 0.60
C LYS A 200 17.16 -9.12 1.72
N ARG A 201 18.32 -8.50 1.55
CA ARG A 201 18.93 -7.64 2.57
C ARG A 201 17.99 -6.49 3.01
N CYS A 202 17.35 -5.79 2.07
CA CYS A 202 16.46 -4.69 2.43
C CYS A 202 15.10 -5.17 3.01
N ILE A 203 14.76 -6.45 2.82
CA ILE A 203 13.59 -7.08 3.44
C ILE A 203 13.93 -7.48 4.88
N ASP A 204 15.12 -8.02 5.11
CA ASP A 204 15.57 -8.44 6.45
C ASP A 204 15.74 -7.25 7.42
N THR A 205 15.87 -6.03 6.89
CA THR A 205 15.94 -4.78 7.67
C THR A 205 14.58 -4.14 7.95
N MET A 206 13.51 -4.78 7.53
CA MET A 206 12.13 -4.31 7.66
C MET A 206 11.59 -4.39 9.11
#